data_383b77d5855b66c53338d4e7f29f57c3
#
_entry.id   383b77d5855b66c53338d4e7f29f57c3
#
_cell.length_a   1.000
_cell.length_b   1.000
_cell.length_c   1.000
_cell.angle_alpha   90.00
_cell.angle_beta   90.00
_cell.angle_gamma   90.00
#
_symmetry.space_group_name_H-M   'P 1'
#
loop_
_entity.id
_entity.type
_entity.pdbx_description
1 polymer ?
#
loop_
_entity_poly.entity_id
_entity_poly.type
_entity_poly.pdbx_seq_one_letter_code
_entity_poly.pdbx_strand_id
1 'polypeptide(L)'
;NSYFCRKNYDDMADNGKTARSGGRESLRKVSISRIKKEMSDVFYLSDDLVISALTADKNTTADYPTSIDGFTAIIMMTGEATVSIDMQNYSIKPNTIVFFNPDSIIRTIKCSSNAAAYLLAFSKSFVNEIQIDLSTSLPVYMRFGKAPVLEVTPQDVDEIRQLFQLIKTMLRSDKERYRHEIIRTLFTTAFYIITEINQREQPGGIKQGRCEVLFDEFMSLLQQYNKRER
;
A
#
# COMPACT_ATOMS: atom_id res chain seq x y z
N ASN A 1 20.43 -6.78 -5.55
CA ASN A 1 19.71 -6.28 -6.74
C ASN A 1 18.55 -5.40 -6.31
N SER A 2 18.84 -4.17 -5.98
CA SER A 2 17.87 -3.18 -5.52
C SER A 2 17.50 -2.28 -6.69
N TYR A 3 16.35 -2.55 -7.30
CA TYR A 3 15.90 -1.85 -8.51
C TYR A 3 15.10 -0.56 -8.23
N PHE A 4 14.59 -0.37 -7.03
CA PHE A 4 13.86 0.87 -6.75
C PHE A 4 14.76 2.11 -6.69
N CYS A 5 16.07 1.90 -6.61
CA CYS A 5 17.03 2.97 -6.38
C CYS A 5 18.18 3.10 -7.39
N ARG A 6 18.35 2.18 -8.34
CA ARG A 6 19.57 2.15 -9.18
C ARG A 6 19.44 2.66 -10.62
N LYS A 7 18.25 2.86 -11.14
CA LYS A 7 18.06 3.11 -12.59
C LYS A 7 17.91 4.56 -13.04
N ASN A 8 18.05 5.55 -12.16
CA ASN A 8 17.85 6.95 -12.52
C ASN A 8 19.13 7.75 -12.80
N TYR A 9 20.31 7.12 -12.83
CA TYR A 9 21.57 7.85 -13.09
C TYR A 9 22.04 7.81 -14.55
N ASP A 10 21.59 6.85 -15.36
CA ASP A 10 22.12 6.65 -16.71
C ASP A 10 21.33 7.35 -17.84
N ASP A 11 20.12 7.87 -17.58
CA ASP A 11 19.32 8.55 -18.61
C ASP A 11 19.52 10.09 -18.69
N MET A 12 20.48 10.66 -17.96
CA MET A 12 20.79 12.11 -18.00
C MET A 12 22.10 12.51 -18.66
N ALA A 13 22.78 11.61 -19.32
CA ALA A 13 24.03 11.93 -20.04
C ALA A 13 23.79 12.09 -21.54
N ASP A 14 22.87 12.94 -21.98
CA ASP A 14 22.97 13.63 -23.27
C ASP A 14 21.98 14.81 -23.32
N ASN A 15 22.48 15.97 -23.08
CA ASN A 15 22.21 17.25 -23.72
C ASN A 15 22.69 18.42 -22.84
N GLY A 16 23.91 18.82 -23.07
CA GLY A 16 24.43 20.08 -22.54
C GLY A 16 23.66 21.26 -23.08
N LYS A 17 23.03 22.02 -22.18
CA LYS A 17 22.95 23.49 -22.22
C LYS A 17 22.45 24.02 -20.87
N THR A 18 23.26 24.85 -20.29
CA THR A 18 23.03 25.70 -19.11
C THR A 18 21.69 26.44 -19.17
N ALA A 19 20.84 26.20 -18.14
CA ALA A 19 19.88 27.18 -17.65
C ALA A 19 19.61 26.94 -16.18
N ARG A 20 20.05 27.85 -15.32
CA ARG A 20 19.63 27.97 -13.93
C ARG A 20 18.15 28.40 -13.93
N SER A 21 17.25 27.47 -13.64
CA SER A 21 15.87 27.77 -13.27
C SER A 21 15.46 26.78 -12.21
N GLY A 22 14.81 27.24 -11.13
CA GLY A 22 14.36 26.41 -10.03
C GLY A 22 13.52 25.23 -10.53
N GLY A 23 14.13 24.04 -10.54
CA GLY A 23 13.52 22.84 -11.08
C GLY A 23 12.35 22.42 -10.22
N ARG A 24 11.14 22.48 -10.75
CA ARG A 24 10.00 21.75 -10.20
C ARG A 24 10.35 20.26 -10.28
N GLU A 25 10.55 19.62 -9.15
CA GLU A 25 10.65 18.14 -9.09
C GLU A 25 9.40 17.56 -9.76
N SER A 26 9.57 16.83 -10.85
CA SER A 26 8.45 16.24 -11.57
C SER A 26 7.93 15.03 -10.81
N LEU A 27 6.62 15.01 -10.51
CA LEU A 27 5.96 13.87 -9.91
C LEU A 27 6.04 12.64 -10.84
N ARG A 28 6.61 11.54 -10.34
CA ARG A 28 6.67 10.26 -11.08
C ARG A 28 5.42 9.45 -10.81
N LYS A 29 4.61 9.21 -11.84
CA LYS A 29 3.48 8.28 -11.76
C LYS A 29 3.93 6.85 -12.12
N VAL A 30 3.60 5.90 -11.25
CA VAL A 30 3.97 4.49 -11.39
C VAL A 30 2.71 3.63 -11.38
N SER A 31 2.49 2.87 -12.45
CA SER A 31 1.43 1.86 -12.51
C SER A 31 1.88 0.53 -11.88
N ILE A 32 0.92 -0.31 -11.49
CA ILE A 32 1.19 -1.66 -10.95
C ILE A 32 1.95 -2.49 -11.98
N SER A 33 1.59 -2.41 -13.26
CA SER A 33 2.31 -3.10 -14.33
C SER A 33 3.77 -2.65 -14.48
N ARG A 34 4.06 -1.39 -14.14
CA ARG A 34 5.44 -0.88 -14.11
C ARG A 34 6.22 -1.42 -12.91
N ILE A 35 5.61 -1.48 -11.72
CA ILE A 35 6.22 -2.12 -10.54
C ILE A 35 6.62 -3.55 -10.88
N LYS A 36 5.72 -4.32 -11.50
CA LYS A 36 5.96 -5.69 -11.97
C LYS A 36 7.18 -5.80 -12.89
N LYS A 37 7.42 -4.83 -13.76
CA LYS A 37 8.54 -4.85 -14.71
C LYS A 37 9.87 -4.40 -14.11
N GLU A 38 9.82 -3.46 -13.16
CA GLU A 38 11.01 -2.83 -12.60
C GLU A 38 11.58 -3.55 -11.37
N MET A 39 10.78 -4.37 -10.69
CA MET A 39 11.23 -5.08 -9.49
C MET A 39 11.71 -6.50 -9.83
N SER A 40 12.78 -6.93 -9.15
CA SER A 40 13.21 -8.33 -9.13
C SER A 40 12.46 -9.08 -8.01
N ASP A 41 12.30 -10.39 -8.13
CA ASP A 41 11.58 -11.23 -7.16
C ASP A 41 10.13 -10.78 -6.89
N VAL A 42 9.39 -10.64 -7.99
CA VAL A 42 8.00 -10.19 -7.98
C VAL A 42 7.07 -11.37 -8.18
N PHE A 43 6.03 -11.43 -7.35
CA PHE A 43 4.88 -12.32 -7.52
C PHE A 43 3.69 -11.46 -7.94
N TYR A 44 2.94 -11.91 -8.95
CA TYR A 44 1.86 -11.10 -9.50
C TYR A 44 0.68 -11.93 -9.98
N LEU A 45 -0.49 -11.32 -9.94
CA LEU A 45 -1.70 -11.80 -10.59
C LEU A 45 -2.11 -10.75 -11.64
N SER A 46 -1.98 -11.10 -12.91
CA SER A 46 -2.20 -10.15 -14.03
C SER A 46 -1.43 -8.83 -13.86
N ASP A 47 -2.04 -7.72 -14.15
CA ASP A 47 -1.57 -6.35 -13.83
C ASP A 47 -2.29 -5.75 -12.61
N ASP A 48 -3.04 -6.58 -11.87
CA ASP A 48 -3.91 -6.13 -10.79
C ASP A 48 -3.29 -6.29 -9.41
N LEU A 49 -2.35 -7.20 -9.25
CA LEU A 49 -1.72 -7.50 -7.97
C LEU A 49 -0.23 -7.74 -8.14
N VAL A 50 0.56 -7.11 -7.28
CA VAL A 50 2.01 -7.30 -7.17
C VAL A 50 2.40 -7.45 -5.71
N ILE A 51 3.20 -8.48 -5.42
CA ILE A 51 3.86 -8.69 -4.13
C ILE A 51 5.36 -8.79 -4.36
N SER A 52 6.15 -8.08 -3.55
CA SER A 52 7.61 -8.13 -3.62
C SER A 52 8.24 -7.95 -2.26
N ALA A 53 9.46 -8.44 -2.10
CA ALA A 53 10.31 -8.08 -0.98
C ALA A 53 11.12 -6.82 -1.32
N LEU A 54 11.16 -5.87 -0.40
CA LEU A 54 11.99 -4.68 -0.47
C LEU A 54 13.18 -4.85 0.45
N THR A 55 14.37 -4.54 -0.05
CA THR A 55 15.60 -4.44 0.76
C THR A 55 16.28 -3.13 0.45
N ALA A 56 16.79 -2.45 1.47
CA ALA A 56 17.55 -1.22 1.30
C ALA A 56 19.02 -1.53 1.00
N ASP A 57 19.57 -0.90 -0.03
CA ASP A 57 21.01 -0.75 -0.20
C ASP A 57 21.48 0.54 0.49
N LYS A 58 22.74 0.55 0.95
CA LYS A 58 23.35 1.60 1.78
C LYS A 58 23.27 3.03 1.23
N ASN A 59 22.86 3.21 -0.03
CA ASN A 59 22.90 4.50 -0.73
C ASN A 59 21.53 4.95 -1.28
N THR A 60 20.41 4.44 -0.75
CA THR A 60 19.11 4.68 -1.35
C THR A 60 18.32 5.78 -0.64
N THR A 61 18.50 6.98 -1.13
CA THR A 61 17.50 8.05 -1.00
C THR A 61 16.74 8.12 -2.32
N ALA A 62 15.48 7.72 -2.33
CA ALA A 62 14.62 7.99 -3.48
C ALA A 62 14.22 9.47 -3.43
N ASP A 63 14.99 10.31 -4.11
CA ASP A 63 14.84 11.77 -4.07
C ASP A 63 13.59 12.30 -4.77
N TYR A 64 12.85 11.46 -5.48
CA TYR A 64 11.74 11.90 -6.30
C TYR A 64 10.39 11.55 -5.70
N PRO A 65 9.45 12.51 -5.63
CA PRO A 65 8.08 12.22 -5.25
C PRO A 65 7.45 11.26 -6.27
N THR A 66 6.89 10.17 -5.76
CA THR A 66 6.29 9.09 -6.56
C THR A 66 4.83 8.91 -6.16
N SER A 67 3.95 8.71 -7.14
CA SER A 67 2.57 8.31 -6.92
C SER A 67 2.32 6.97 -7.60
N ILE A 68 1.64 6.05 -6.91
CA ILE A 68 1.28 4.73 -7.42
C ILE A 68 -0.20 4.74 -7.79
N ASP A 69 -0.52 4.29 -9.01
CA ASP A 69 -1.91 4.12 -9.45
C ASP A 69 -2.47 2.80 -8.93
N GLY A 70 -2.76 2.77 -7.65
CA GLY A 70 -3.28 1.61 -6.95
C GLY A 70 -3.09 1.73 -5.45
N PHE A 71 -3.77 0.87 -4.71
CA PHE A 71 -3.56 0.73 -3.27
C PHE A 71 -2.24 0.04 -3.01
N THR A 72 -1.52 0.51 -2.03
CA THR A 72 -0.22 -0.07 -1.67
C THR A 72 -0.14 -0.23 -0.15
N ALA A 73 0.37 -1.36 0.30
CA ALA A 73 0.73 -1.59 1.69
C ALA A 73 2.20 -2.00 1.77
N ILE A 74 2.92 -1.46 2.75
CA ILE A 74 4.30 -1.85 3.08
C ILE A 74 4.32 -2.33 4.53
N ILE A 75 4.85 -3.53 4.74
CA ILE A 75 5.03 -4.11 6.07
C ILE A 75 6.52 -4.09 6.39
N MET A 76 6.93 -3.30 7.36
CA MET A 76 8.33 -3.23 7.78
C MET A 76 8.69 -4.43 8.65
N MET A 77 9.67 -5.20 8.20
CA MET A 77 10.14 -6.41 8.89
C MET A 77 11.37 -6.13 9.75
N THR A 78 12.34 -5.39 9.22
CA THR A 78 13.58 -5.03 9.91
C THR A 78 14.03 -3.64 9.48
N GLY A 79 14.87 -3.03 10.33
CA GLY A 79 15.40 -1.69 10.05
C GLY A 79 14.35 -0.59 10.26
N GLU A 80 14.68 0.60 9.80
CA GLU A 80 13.83 1.79 9.93
C GLU A 80 13.85 2.60 8.64
N ALA A 81 12.75 3.30 8.36
CA ALA A 81 12.67 4.24 7.26
C ALA A 81 11.93 5.52 7.70
N THR A 82 12.27 6.63 7.09
CA THR A 82 11.46 7.86 7.15
C THR A 82 10.88 8.10 5.77
N VAL A 83 9.56 8.20 5.70
CA VAL A 83 8.85 8.45 4.46
C VAL A 83 7.98 9.72 4.61
N SER A 84 7.87 10.48 3.54
CA SER A 84 6.86 11.54 3.43
C SER A 84 5.69 11.00 2.62
N ILE A 85 4.49 11.16 3.14
CA ILE A 85 3.23 10.79 2.48
C ILE A 85 2.37 12.06 2.47
N ASP A 86 2.02 12.55 1.28
CA ASP A 86 1.25 13.78 1.11
C ASP A 86 1.79 14.95 1.95
N MET A 87 3.12 15.12 1.91
CA MET A 87 3.92 16.13 2.64
C MET A 87 4.00 15.96 4.16
N GLN A 88 3.48 14.89 4.73
CA GLN A 88 3.65 14.56 6.16
C GLN A 88 4.72 13.48 6.32
N ASN A 89 5.61 13.66 7.30
CA ASN A 89 6.71 12.72 7.55
C ASN A 89 6.31 11.68 8.59
N TYR A 90 6.60 10.42 8.28
CA TYR A 90 6.35 9.27 9.14
C TYR A 90 7.63 8.49 9.37
N SER A 91 7.88 8.10 10.62
CA SER A 91 8.93 7.15 10.99
C SER A 91 8.35 5.75 10.98
N ILE A 92 8.95 4.87 10.17
CA ILE A 92 8.49 3.50 9.95
C ILE A 92 9.51 2.58 10.60
N LYS A 93 9.05 1.75 11.53
CA LYS A 93 9.84 0.81 12.32
C LYS A 93 9.36 -0.63 12.10
N PRO A 94 10.09 -1.66 12.57
CA PRO A 94 9.55 -3.02 12.58
C PRO A 94 8.18 -3.08 13.28
N ASN A 95 7.34 -4.00 12.84
CA ASN A 95 5.95 -4.13 13.29
C ASN A 95 5.07 -2.92 12.93
N THR A 96 5.37 -2.28 11.81
CA THR A 96 4.54 -1.19 11.28
C THR A 96 4.06 -1.55 9.88
N ILE A 97 2.79 -1.29 9.63
CA ILE A 97 2.18 -1.37 8.30
C ILE A 97 1.90 0.06 7.83
N VAL A 98 2.28 0.36 6.61
CA VAL A 98 2.01 1.66 5.99
C VAL A 98 1.11 1.45 4.79
N PHE A 99 0.03 2.21 4.72
CA PHE A 99 -0.93 2.18 3.62
C PHE A 99 -0.83 3.45 2.78
N PHE A 100 -0.84 3.27 1.48
CA PHE A 100 -0.91 4.37 0.52
C PHE A 100 -2.17 4.20 -0.32
N ASN A 101 -2.99 5.22 -0.33
CA ASN A 101 -4.14 5.29 -1.22
C ASN A 101 -3.67 5.55 -2.66
N PRO A 102 -4.46 5.18 -3.68
CA PRO A 102 -4.18 5.58 -5.04
C PRO A 102 -3.97 7.10 -5.12
N ASP A 103 -2.97 7.49 -5.91
CA ASP A 103 -2.57 8.88 -6.13
C ASP A 103 -1.91 9.61 -4.94
N SER A 104 -1.73 8.97 -3.76
CA SER A 104 -0.89 9.54 -2.69
C SER A 104 0.53 9.78 -3.17
N ILE A 105 1.10 10.92 -2.78
CA ILE A 105 2.46 11.30 -3.13
C ILE A 105 3.42 10.80 -2.04
N ILE A 106 4.31 9.89 -2.43
CA ILE A 106 5.24 9.20 -1.54
C ILE A 106 6.66 9.63 -1.85
N ARG A 107 7.45 9.90 -0.83
CA ARG A 107 8.88 10.14 -0.92
C ARG A 107 9.62 9.44 0.20
N THR A 108 10.61 8.62 -0.10
CA THR A 108 11.50 8.05 0.91
C THR A 108 12.58 9.07 1.24
N ILE A 109 12.64 9.50 2.50
CA ILE A 109 13.61 10.50 2.96
C ILE A 109 14.88 9.82 3.43
N LYS A 110 14.74 8.73 4.19
CA LYS A 110 15.86 7.99 4.78
C LYS A 110 15.46 6.52 4.97
N CYS A 111 16.45 5.64 4.81
CA CYS A 111 16.29 4.22 5.03
C CYS A 111 17.55 3.65 5.67
N SER A 112 17.41 2.80 6.69
CA SER A 112 18.55 2.11 7.29
C SER A 112 19.09 1.02 6.36
N SER A 113 20.37 0.72 6.43
CA SER A 113 21.04 -0.25 5.55
C SER A 113 20.54 -1.69 5.74
N ASN A 114 19.91 -2.00 6.86
CA ASN A 114 19.32 -3.30 7.18
C ASN A 114 17.80 -3.31 7.02
N ALA A 115 17.21 -2.27 6.41
CA ALA A 115 15.77 -2.22 6.22
C ALA A 115 15.32 -3.28 5.23
N ALA A 116 14.31 -4.06 5.64
CA ALA A 116 13.63 -5.03 4.82
C ALA A 116 12.13 -4.95 5.09
N ALA A 117 11.36 -4.99 4.01
CA ALA A 117 9.91 -4.87 4.06
C ALA A 117 9.24 -5.75 2.98
N TYR A 118 7.96 -6.02 3.13
CA TYR A 118 7.13 -6.54 2.05
C TYR A 118 6.31 -5.41 1.45
N LEU A 119 6.29 -5.38 0.12
CA LEU A 119 5.42 -4.51 -0.68
C LEU A 119 4.25 -5.34 -1.20
N LEU A 120 3.07 -4.79 -1.07
CA LEU A 120 1.84 -5.24 -1.68
C LEU A 120 1.23 -4.07 -2.45
N ALA A 121 1.00 -4.22 -3.75
CA ALA A 121 0.30 -3.22 -4.55
C ALA A 121 -0.82 -3.89 -5.35
N PHE A 122 -2.01 -3.28 -5.37
CA PHE A 122 -3.18 -3.82 -6.04
C PHE A 122 -4.06 -2.72 -6.65
N SER A 123 -4.71 -3.06 -7.76
CA SER A 123 -5.49 -2.12 -8.55
C SER A 123 -6.85 -1.81 -7.91
N LYS A 124 -7.46 -0.71 -8.35
CA LYS A 124 -8.83 -0.35 -8.00
C LYS A 124 -9.84 -1.40 -8.50
N SER A 125 -9.58 -2.00 -9.68
CA SER A 125 -10.40 -3.10 -10.23
C SER A 125 -10.37 -4.32 -9.32
N PHE A 126 -9.20 -4.71 -8.83
CA PHE A 126 -9.05 -5.84 -7.92
C PHE A 126 -9.81 -5.63 -6.60
N VAL A 127 -9.80 -4.40 -6.06
CA VAL A 127 -10.60 -4.06 -4.86
C VAL A 127 -12.09 -4.27 -5.09
N ASN A 128 -12.59 -3.86 -6.25
CA ASN A 128 -14.01 -4.07 -6.60
C ASN A 128 -14.39 -5.55 -6.70
N GLU A 129 -13.45 -6.42 -7.06
CA GLU A 129 -13.67 -7.87 -7.14
C GLU A 129 -13.70 -8.55 -5.77
N ILE A 130 -13.06 -7.97 -4.74
CA ILE A 130 -13.01 -8.55 -3.39
C ILE A 130 -14.38 -8.55 -2.71
N GLN A 131 -15.36 -7.79 -3.19
CA GLN A 131 -16.76 -7.78 -2.70
C GLN A 131 -16.89 -7.56 -1.18
N ILE A 132 -16.05 -6.71 -0.61
CA ILE A 132 -16.18 -6.29 0.79
C ILE A 132 -17.31 -5.26 0.86
N ASP A 133 -18.18 -5.44 1.86
CA ASP A 133 -19.27 -4.49 2.09
C ASP A 133 -18.74 -3.07 2.29
N LEU A 134 -19.42 -2.09 1.66
CA LEU A 134 -19.00 -0.69 1.69
C LEU A 134 -19.01 -0.12 3.12
N SER A 135 -19.96 -0.53 3.94
CA SER A 135 -20.03 -0.11 5.34
C SER A 135 -18.80 -0.54 6.16
N THR A 136 -18.16 -1.64 5.79
CA THR A 136 -16.92 -2.13 6.41
C THR A 136 -15.67 -1.53 5.79
N SER A 137 -15.64 -1.37 4.46
CA SER A 137 -14.43 -0.93 3.75
C SER A 137 -14.19 0.57 3.83
N LEU A 138 -15.23 1.38 3.81
CA LEU A 138 -15.10 2.83 3.73
C LEU A 138 -14.51 3.48 5.00
N PRO A 139 -14.88 3.07 6.25
CA PRO A 139 -14.21 3.56 7.46
C PRO A 139 -12.71 3.26 7.47
N VAL A 140 -12.31 2.08 7.01
CA VAL A 140 -10.90 1.67 6.90
C VAL A 140 -10.16 2.52 5.88
N TYR A 141 -10.75 2.73 4.69
CA TYR A 141 -10.20 3.59 3.67
C TYR A 141 -9.99 5.04 4.16
N MET A 142 -11.02 5.62 4.81
CA MET A 142 -10.95 6.97 5.36
C MET A 142 -9.91 7.09 6.47
N ARG A 143 -9.80 6.08 7.32
CA ARG A 143 -8.81 6.05 8.39
C ARG A 143 -7.38 6.08 7.82
N PHE A 144 -7.07 5.24 6.85
CA PHE A 144 -5.74 5.20 6.25
C PHE A 144 -5.44 6.42 5.38
N GLY A 145 -6.47 7.12 4.87
CA GLY A 145 -6.29 8.43 4.25
C GLY A 145 -5.85 9.53 5.22
N LYS A 146 -6.25 9.44 6.50
CA LYS A 146 -5.88 10.40 7.56
C LYS A 146 -4.62 10.00 8.32
N ALA A 147 -4.43 8.71 8.59
CA ALA A 147 -3.32 8.16 9.35
C ALA A 147 -2.85 6.86 8.67
N PRO A 148 -1.93 6.96 7.71
CA PRO A 148 -1.53 5.85 6.85
C PRO A 148 -0.68 4.80 7.56
N VAL A 149 -0.24 5.06 8.78
CA VAL A 149 0.63 4.18 9.57
C VAL A 149 -0.20 3.43 10.62
N LEU A 150 -0.02 2.12 10.69
CA LEU A 150 -0.61 1.24 11.68
C LEU A 150 0.50 0.49 12.42
N GLU A 151 0.61 0.70 13.72
CA GLU A 151 1.46 -0.13 14.58
C GLU A 151 0.74 -1.45 14.87
N VAL A 152 1.46 -2.55 14.85
CA VAL A 152 0.91 -3.89 15.02
C VAL A 152 1.77 -4.70 15.99
N THR A 153 1.17 -5.70 16.63
CA THR A 153 1.94 -6.58 17.52
C THR A 153 2.82 -7.54 16.71
N PRO A 154 3.88 -8.10 17.29
CA PRO A 154 4.68 -9.15 16.63
C PRO A 154 3.82 -10.36 16.19
N GLN A 155 2.78 -10.69 16.96
CA GLN A 155 1.85 -11.75 16.59
C GLN A 155 1.04 -11.42 15.35
N ASP A 156 0.53 -10.18 15.25
CA ASP A 156 -0.18 -9.72 14.03
C ASP A 156 0.73 -9.78 12.79
N VAL A 157 2.00 -9.37 12.94
CA VAL A 157 2.98 -9.48 11.85
C VAL A 157 3.18 -10.93 11.42
N ASP A 158 3.24 -11.86 12.36
CA ASP A 158 3.39 -13.29 12.04
C ASP A 158 2.17 -13.84 11.31
N GLU A 159 0.95 -13.48 11.71
CA GLU A 159 -0.29 -13.87 11.04
C GLU A 159 -0.34 -13.32 9.61
N ILE A 160 -0.05 -12.04 9.44
CA ILE A 160 -0.01 -11.40 8.12
C ILE A 160 1.09 -12.03 7.25
N ARG A 161 2.26 -12.31 7.81
CA ARG A 161 3.36 -12.97 7.10
C ARG A 161 2.97 -14.36 6.60
N GLN A 162 2.28 -15.17 7.42
CA GLN A 162 1.80 -16.49 7.01
C GLN A 162 0.82 -16.38 5.84
N LEU A 163 -0.10 -15.42 5.90
CA LEU A 163 -1.04 -15.15 4.82
C LEU A 163 -0.32 -14.72 3.54
N PHE A 164 0.69 -13.85 3.64
CA PHE A 164 1.54 -13.45 2.52
C PHE A 164 2.27 -14.64 1.87
N GLN A 165 2.83 -15.53 2.69
CA GLN A 165 3.49 -16.75 2.18
C GLN A 165 2.50 -17.66 1.44
N LEU A 166 1.28 -17.79 1.95
CA LEU A 166 0.24 -18.56 1.27
C LEU A 166 -0.13 -17.94 -0.07
N ILE A 167 -0.32 -16.63 -0.13
CA ILE A 167 -0.60 -15.91 -1.39
C ILE A 167 0.56 -16.11 -2.39
N LYS A 168 1.82 -15.96 -1.95
CA LYS A 168 3.00 -16.21 -2.79
C LYS A 168 3.02 -17.63 -3.34
N THR A 169 2.69 -18.62 -2.51
CA THR A 169 2.61 -20.03 -2.92
C THR A 169 1.53 -20.24 -3.97
N MET A 170 0.37 -19.60 -3.81
CA MET A 170 -0.73 -19.69 -4.79
C MET A 170 -0.36 -18.99 -6.11
N LEU A 171 0.35 -17.86 -6.05
CA LEU A 171 0.82 -17.16 -7.25
C LEU A 171 1.86 -17.95 -8.05
N ARG A 172 2.65 -18.82 -7.39
CA ARG A 172 3.60 -19.74 -8.04
C ARG A 172 2.97 -21.04 -8.52
N SER A 173 1.78 -21.38 -8.05
CA SER A 173 1.16 -22.68 -8.32
C SER A 173 0.66 -22.78 -9.76
N ASP A 174 0.78 -23.95 -10.36
CA ASP A 174 0.20 -24.28 -11.68
C ASP A 174 -1.32 -24.50 -11.64
N LYS A 175 -1.96 -24.33 -10.48
CA LYS A 175 -3.39 -24.47 -10.30
C LYS A 175 -4.13 -23.27 -10.89
N GLU A 176 -4.20 -23.16 -12.21
CA GLU A 176 -4.76 -21.99 -12.89
C GLU A 176 -6.27 -21.79 -12.65
N ARG A 177 -7.03 -22.89 -12.57
CA ARG A 177 -8.49 -22.86 -12.60
C ARG A 177 -9.14 -22.01 -11.51
N TYR A 178 -8.61 -22.04 -10.27
CA TYR A 178 -9.19 -21.32 -9.11
C TYR A 178 -8.19 -20.38 -8.45
N ARG A 179 -7.06 -20.10 -9.11
CA ARG A 179 -6.01 -19.23 -8.54
C ARG A 179 -6.54 -17.85 -8.19
N HIS A 180 -7.30 -17.27 -9.10
CA HIS A 180 -7.85 -15.93 -8.94
C HIS A 180 -8.82 -15.86 -7.75
N GLU A 181 -9.74 -16.80 -7.65
CA GLU A 181 -10.72 -16.88 -6.56
C GLU A 181 -10.05 -17.13 -5.21
N ILE A 182 -9.05 -18.02 -5.18
CA ILE A 182 -8.29 -18.29 -3.95
C ILE A 182 -7.59 -17.01 -3.48
N ILE A 183 -6.88 -16.33 -4.38
CA ILE A 183 -6.15 -15.10 -4.03
C ILE A 183 -7.12 -14.02 -3.57
N ARG A 184 -8.24 -13.83 -4.25
CA ARG A 184 -9.28 -12.89 -3.85
C ARG A 184 -9.82 -13.18 -2.44
N THR A 185 -10.07 -14.46 -2.12
CA THR A 185 -10.54 -14.86 -0.77
C THR A 185 -9.48 -14.61 0.29
N LEU A 186 -8.20 -14.88 0.00
CA LEU A 186 -7.10 -14.59 0.91
C LEU A 186 -6.94 -13.09 1.16
N PHE A 187 -7.18 -12.26 0.14
CA PHE A 187 -7.20 -10.80 0.30
C PHE A 187 -8.38 -10.31 1.14
N THR A 188 -9.55 -10.91 0.96
CA THR A 188 -10.70 -10.64 1.84
C THR A 188 -10.36 -10.96 3.29
N THR A 189 -9.70 -12.09 3.53
CA THR A 189 -9.22 -12.48 4.87
C THR A 189 -8.22 -11.45 5.42
N ALA A 190 -7.21 -11.05 4.61
CA ALA A 190 -6.24 -10.02 5.00
C ALA A 190 -6.92 -8.71 5.39
N PHE A 191 -7.93 -8.30 4.61
CA PHE A 191 -8.68 -7.08 4.89
C PHE A 191 -9.39 -7.13 6.25
N TYR A 192 -10.05 -8.25 6.59
CA TYR A 192 -10.72 -8.40 7.88
C TYR A 192 -9.72 -8.45 9.04
N ILE A 193 -8.58 -9.12 8.89
CA ILE A 193 -7.50 -9.11 9.89
C ILE A 193 -7.02 -7.67 10.15
N ILE A 194 -6.74 -6.90 9.10
CA ILE A 194 -6.33 -5.49 9.22
C ILE A 194 -7.41 -4.64 9.86
N THR A 195 -8.67 -4.88 9.53
CA THR A 195 -9.81 -4.17 10.12
C THR A 195 -9.91 -4.43 11.62
N GLU A 196 -9.75 -5.68 12.05
CA GLU A 196 -9.76 -6.06 13.46
C GLU A 196 -8.60 -5.46 14.25
N ILE A 197 -7.38 -5.52 13.69
CA ILE A 197 -6.19 -4.87 14.27
C ILE A 197 -6.44 -3.36 14.44
N ASN A 198 -6.97 -2.71 13.40
CA ASN A 198 -7.26 -1.29 13.43
C ASN A 198 -8.30 -0.92 14.51
N GLN A 199 -9.33 -1.73 14.70
CA GLN A 199 -10.34 -1.51 15.75
C GLN A 199 -9.75 -1.69 17.15
N ARG A 200 -8.86 -2.66 17.32
CA ARG A 200 -8.19 -2.91 18.61
C ARG A 200 -7.27 -1.76 19.02
N GLU A 201 -6.52 -1.19 18.09
CA GLU A 201 -5.63 -0.06 18.32
C GLU A 201 -6.38 1.26 18.65
N GLN A 202 -7.68 1.30 18.38
CA GLN A 202 -8.53 2.46 18.70
C GLN A 202 -9.75 2.04 19.54
N PRO A 203 -9.56 1.56 20.80
CA PRO A 203 -10.64 1.03 21.63
C PRO A 203 -11.69 2.07 22.06
N GLY A 204 -11.57 3.31 21.62
CA GLY A 204 -12.50 4.42 21.91
C GLY A 204 -13.30 4.91 20.72
N GLY A 205 -13.27 4.21 19.58
CA GLY A 205 -13.80 4.79 18.33
C GLY A 205 -13.27 6.21 18.14
N ILE A 206 -12.80 6.58 16.99
CA ILE A 206 -12.47 8.00 16.73
C ILE A 206 -13.60 8.82 17.38
N LYS A 207 -13.30 9.72 18.34
CA LYS A 207 -14.34 10.62 18.85
C LYS A 207 -15.05 11.16 17.63
N GLN A 208 -16.31 10.75 17.44
CA GLN A 208 -17.04 10.99 16.21
C GLN A 208 -17.00 12.49 15.95
N GLY A 209 -16.13 12.91 15.06
CA GLY A 209 -16.12 14.27 14.57
C GLY A 209 -17.42 14.48 13.78
N ARG A 210 -17.87 15.71 13.68
CA ARG A 210 -19.10 16.06 12.94
C ARG A 210 -19.15 15.43 11.54
N CYS A 211 -17.98 15.22 10.91
CA CYS A 211 -17.87 14.53 9.60
C CYS A 211 -18.21 13.05 9.67
N GLU A 212 -17.90 12.37 10.75
CA GLU A 212 -18.18 10.94 10.94
C GLU A 212 -19.65 10.72 11.26
N VAL A 213 -20.26 11.57 12.07
CA VAL A 213 -21.71 11.54 12.32
C VAL A 213 -22.47 11.76 11.01
N LEU A 214 -22.09 12.76 10.22
CA LEU A 214 -22.69 13.02 8.90
C LEU A 214 -22.48 11.85 7.93
N PHE A 215 -21.34 11.19 8.02
CA PHE A 215 -21.05 10.02 7.20
C PHE A 215 -21.92 8.82 7.59
N ASP A 216 -22.07 8.53 8.88
CA ASP A 216 -22.94 7.47 9.38
C ASP A 216 -24.40 7.71 9.02
N GLU A 217 -24.86 8.97 9.10
CA GLU A 217 -26.18 9.39 8.62
C GLU A 217 -26.33 9.16 7.11
N PHE A 218 -25.34 9.56 6.31
CA PHE A 218 -25.33 9.35 4.87
C PHE A 218 -25.38 7.86 4.50
N MET A 219 -24.58 7.02 5.17
CA MET A 219 -24.59 5.58 4.97
C MET A 219 -25.91 4.92 5.35
N SER A 220 -26.51 5.38 6.46
CA SER A 220 -27.84 4.94 6.88
C SER A 220 -28.92 5.27 5.84
N LEU A 221 -28.88 6.48 5.28
CA LEU A 221 -29.78 6.91 4.21
C LEU A 221 -29.59 6.10 2.92
N LEU A 222 -28.34 5.82 2.51
CA LEU A 222 -28.04 4.99 1.36
C LEU A 222 -28.57 3.56 1.53
N GLN A 223 -28.41 2.98 2.71
CA GLN A 223 -28.94 1.63 2.99
C GLN A 223 -30.48 1.62 2.95
N GLN A 224 -31.13 2.66 3.46
CA GLN A 224 -32.58 2.80 3.40
C GLN A 224 -33.07 2.96 1.95
N TYR A 225 -32.35 3.73 1.14
CA TYR A 225 -32.68 3.92 -0.27
C TYR A 225 -32.58 2.61 -1.04
N ASN A 226 -31.47 1.87 -0.89
CA ASN A 226 -31.26 0.58 -1.55
C ASN A 226 -32.26 -0.51 -1.12
N LYS A 227 -32.85 -0.41 0.10
CA LYS A 227 -33.90 -1.31 0.55
C LYS A 227 -35.28 -0.99 -0.04
N ARG A 228 -35.50 0.23 -0.51
CA ARG A 228 -36.78 0.66 -1.11
C ARG A 228 -36.88 0.34 -2.59
N GLU A 229 -35.77 0.10 -3.27
CA GLU A 229 -35.70 -0.25 -4.70
C GLU A 229 -35.64 -1.76 -4.97
N ARG A 230 -35.70 -2.59 -3.92
CA ARG A 230 -35.88 -4.06 -4.01
C ARG A 230 -37.28 -4.47 -3.59
#